data_f0aceed4ce15dc6e8dc9b19b0ccb07e1
#
_entry.id   f0aceed4ce15dc6e8dc9b19b0ccb07e1
#
_cell.length_a   1.000
_cell.length_b   1.000
_cell.length_c   1.000
_cell.angle_alpha   90.00
_cell.angle_beta   90.00
_cell.angle_gamma   90.00
#
_symmetry.space_group_name_H-M   'P 1'
#
loop_
_entity.id
_entity.type
_entity.pdbx_description
1 polymer ?
#
loop_
_entity_poly.entity_id
_entity_poly.type
_entity_poly.pdbx_seq_one_letter_code
_entity_poly.pdbx_strand_id
1 'polypeptide(L)'
;MISNFMLKKLINHKKYLFIFIISILFLNLAKSDEIYLEGKKIFLEKGNCALCHALTDAGSSGNIGPNLNEIKPDSMRVIVAVTNGIGVMPAFEGQLSSLEIEAVAKYVSESTSQ
;
A
#
# COMPACT_ATOMS: atom_id res chain seq x y z
N MET A 1 28.86 -19.07 -40.87
CA MET A 1 27.66 -19.91 -40.74
C MET A 1 27.43 -20.17 -39.23
N ILE A 2 26.45 -19.52 -38.60
CA ILE A 2 26.12 -19.76 -37.17
C ILE A 2 25.43 -21.12 -37.13
N SER A 3 25.99 -22.05 -36.38
CA SER A 3 25.46 -23.40 -36.24
C SER A 3 24.03 -23.31 -35.64
N ASN A 4 23.07 -24.10 -36.16
CA ASN A 4 21.69 -24.19 -35.63
C ASN A 4 21.66 -24.49 -34.13
N PHE A 5 22.71 -25.05 -33.58
CA PHE A 5 22.91 -25.29 -32.15
C PHE A 5 23.11 -23.99 -31.35
N MET A 6 23.93 -23.06 -31.88
CA MET A 6 24.16 -21.75 -31.23
C MET A 6 22.90 -20.90 -31.26
N LEU A 7 22.15 -20.90 -32.36
CA LEU A 7 20.91 -20.16 -32.50
C LEU A 7 19.85 -20.66 -31.52
N LYS A 8 19.67 -21.96 -31.37
CA LYS A 8 18.76 -22.55 -30.37
C LYS A 8 19.14 -22.18 -28.93
N LYS A 9 20.43 -22.16 -28.62
CA LYS A 9 20.96 -21.78 -27.30
C LYS A 9 20.65 -20.30 -26.99
N LEU A 10 20.79 -19.40 -27.99
CA LEU A 10 20.53 -17.99 -27.87
C LEU A 10 19.02 -17.71 -27.66
N ILE A 11 18.17 -18.41 -28.39
CA ILE A 11 16.71 -18.31 -28.27
C ILE A 11 16.25 -18.79 -26.89
N ASN A 12 16.81 -19.89 -26.39
CA ASN A 12 16.50 -20.38 -25.07
C ASN A 12 16.92 -19.38 -23.97
N HIS A 13 18.09 -18.78 -24.04
CA HIS A 13 18.51 -17.76 -23.08
C HIS A 13 17.56 -16.54 -23.02
N LYS A 14 17.14 -16.05 -24.18
CA LYS A 14 16.16 -14.95 -24.24
C LYS A 14 14.81 -15.34 -23.64
N LYS A 15 14.35 -16.56 -23.84
CA LYS A 15 13.11 -17.10 -23.27
C LYS A 15 13.18 -17.21 -21.75
N TYR A 16 14.27 -17.73 -21.21
CA TYR A 16 14.46 -17.83 -19.75
C TYR A 16 14.63 -16.46 -19.09
N LEU A 17 15.34 -15.53 -19.73
CA LEU A 17 15.46 -14.15 -19.26
C LEU A 17 14.09 -13.47 -19.21
N PHE A 18 13.26 -13.65 -20.22
CA PHE A 18 11.90 -13.10 -20.27
C PHE A 18 10.99 -13.66 -19.16
N ILE A 19 11.05 -14.98 -18.94
CA ILE A 19 10.30 -15.65 -17.85
C ILE A 19 10.79 -15.13 -16.48
N PHE A 20 12.08 -14.93 -16.30
CA PHE A 20 12.67 -14.43 -15.06
C PHE A 20 12.23 -12.98 -14.76
N ILE A 21 12.20 -12.11 -15.79
CA ILE A 21 11.72 -10.72 -15.66
C ILE A 21 10.24 -10.69 -15.28
N ILE A 22 9.41 -11.51 -15.92
CA ILE A 22 7.98 -11.63 -15.61
C ILE A 22 7.79 -12.11 -14.17
N SER A 23 8.54 -13.09 -13.72
CA SER A 23 8.47 -13.62 -12.35
C SER A 23 8.78 -12.54 -11.30
N ILE A 24 9.79 -11.70 -11.53
CA ILE A 24 10.11 -10.58 -10.64
C ILE A 24 8.98 -9.56 -10.60
N LEU A 25 8.35 -9.28 -11.74
CA LEU A 25 7.25 -8.33 -11.83
C LEU A 25 6.04 -8.80 -11.01
N PHE A 26 5.68 -10.08 -11.10
CA PHE A 26 4.58 -10.66 -10.30
C PHE A 26 4.85 -10.63 -8.79
N LEU A 27 6.09 -10.86 -8.37
CA LEU A 27 6.45 -10.79 -6.95
C LEU A 27 6.25 -9.37 -6.37
N ASN A 28 6.53 -8.32 -7.14
CA ASN A 28 6.35 -6.95 -6.68
C ASN A 28 4.86 -6.55 -6.58
N LEU A 29 4.00 -7.04 -7.48
CA LEU A 29 2.56 -6.80 -7.38
C LEU A 29 1.97 -7.47 -6.12
N ALA A 30 2.29 -8.73 -5.88
CA ALA A 30 1.80 -9.46 -4.71
C ALA A 30 2.18 -8.77 -3.38
N LYS A 31 3.40 -8.24 -3.28
CA LYS A 31 3.86 -7.49 -2.11
C LYS A 31 3.12 -6.16 -1.92
N SER A 32 2.75 -5.49 -3.00
CA SER A 32 1.98 -4.24 -2.94
C SER A 32 0.58 -4.47 -2.36
N ASP A 33 -0.08 -5.55 -2.78
CA ASP A 33 -1.40 -5.91 -2.29
C ASP A 33 -1.38 -6.32 -0.80
N GLU A 34 -0.33 -7.01 -0.36
CA GLU A 34 -0.15 -7.39 1.03
C GLU A 34 -0.03 -6.15 1.94
N ILE A 35 0.77 -5.16 1.55
CA ILE A 35 0.91 -3.90 2.31
C ILE A 35 -0.41 -3.13 2.37
N TYR A 36 -1.18 -3.09 1.29
CA TYR A 36 -2.50 -2.46 1.25
C TYR A 36 -3.48 -3.13 2.23
N LEU A 37 -3.53 -4.47 2.24
CA LEU A 37 -4.39 -5.23 3.15
C LEU A 37 -3.98 -5.07 4.61
N GLU A 38 -2.68 -5.03 4.91
CA GLU A 38 -2.17 -4.74 6.25
C GLU A 38 -2.57 -3.32 6.68
N GLY A 39 -2.45 -2.34 5.79
CA GLY A 39 -2.91 -0.97 6.05
C GLY A 39 -4.40 -0.90 6.36
N LYS A 40 -5.24 -1.64 5.64
CA LYS A 40 -6.68 -1.76 5.92
C LYS A 40 -6.94 -2.33 7.32
N LYS A 41 -6.22 -3.38 7.69
CA LYS A 41 -6.32 -4.00 9.01
C LYS A 41 -5.91 -3.05 10.12
N ILE A 42 -4.82 -2.31 9.94
CA ILE A 42 -4.39 -1.28 10.90
C ILE A 42 -5.47 -0.21 11.06
N PHE A 43 -6.05 0.27 9.96
CA PHE A 43 -7.13 1.26 9.97
C PHE A 43 -8.35 0.81 10.77
N LEU A 44 -8.74 -0.46 10.62
CA LEU A 44 -9.94 -1.02 11.26
C LEU A 44 -9.71 -1.47 12.70
N GLU A 45 -8.54 -2.04 13.00
CA GLU A 45 -8.30 -2.76 14.26
C GLU A 45 -7.27 -2.03 15.15
N LYS A 46 -6.01 -2.05 14.78
CA LYS A 46 -4.91 -1.59 15.64
C LYS A 46 -4.91 -0.09 15.85
N GLY A 47 -5.14 0.69 14.81
CA GLY A 47 -5.19 2.15 14.86
C GLY A 47 -6.56 2.70 15.24
N ASN A 48 -7.63 1.88 15.13
CA ASN A 48 -9.02 2.29 15.36
C ASN A 48 -9.43 3.57 14.61
N CYS A 49 -8.84 3.83 13.44
CA CYS A 49 -9.07 5.04 12.65
C CYS A 49 -10.55 5.18 12.22
N ALA A 50 -11.19 4.04 11.99
CA ALA A 50 -12.60 3.94 11.61
C ALA A 50 -13.57 4.53 12.65
N LEU A 51 -13.19 4.67 13.90
CA LEU A 51 -14.02 5.28 14.93
C LEU A 51 -14.20 6.78 14.71
N CYS A 52 -13.21 7.43 14.11
CA CYS A 52 -13.19 8.88 13.91
C CYS A 52 -13.39 9.28 12.44
N HIS A 53 -12.93 8.46 11.50
CA HIS A 53 -12.93 8.80 10.07
C HIS A 53 -13.94 7.99 9.27
N ALA A 54 -14.69 8.65 8.40
CA ALA A 54 -15.44 8.00 7.33
C ALA A 54 -14.48 7.61 6.19
N LEU A 55 -14.56 6.36 5.74
CA LEU A 55 -13.87 5.81 4.60
C LEU A 55 -14.71 4.68 3.99
N THR A 56 -15.17 4.87 2.76
CA THR A 56 -16.11 3.94 2.08
C THR A 56 -15.54 2.54 1.94
N ASP A 57 -14.28 2.41 1.52
CA ASP A 57 -13.60 1.12 1.37
C ASP A 57 -13.51 0.32 2.68
N ALA A 58 -13.39 1.02 3.81
CA ALA A 58 -13.37 0.43 5.15
C ALA A 58 -14.79 0.15 5.70
N GLY A 59 -15.84 0.62 5.04
CA GLY A 59 -17.20 0.58 5.58
C GLY A 59 -17.38 1.45 6.83
N SER A 60 -16.51 2.44 7.04
CA SER A 60 -16.56 3.30 8.23
C SER A 60 -17.29 4.61 7.97
N SER A 61 -17.97 5.11 9.01
CA SER A 61 -18.80 6.32 8.99
C SER A 61 -18.49 7.25 10.16
N GLY A 62 -17.30 7.17 10.74
CA GLY A 62 -16.86 8.07 11.81
C GLY A 62 -16.94 9.54 11.39
N ASN A 63 -17.35 10.42 12.31
CA ASN A 63 -17.59 11.83 12.05
C ASN A 63 -16.85 12.78 13.01
N ILE A 64 -15.93 12.26 13.81
CA ILE A 64 -15.08 13.06 14.70
C ILE A 64 -13.94 13.70 13.91
N GLY A 65 -13.32 12.94 13.02
CA GLY A 65 -12.35 13.42 12.07
C GLY A 65 -12.95 13.70 10.68
N PRO A 66 -12.16 14.27 9.76
CA PRO A 66 -12.65 14.52 8.40
C PRO A 66 -12.98 13.23 7.66
N ASN A 67 -13.93 13.31 6.72
CA ASN A 67 -14.26 12.27 5.77
C ASN A 67 -13.09 12.12 4.79
N LEU A 68 -12.42 10.98 4.82
CA LEU A 68 -11.23 10.73 4.00
C LEU A 68 -11.54 10.66 2.50
N ASN A 69 -12.74 10.19 2.13
CA ASN A 69 -13.17 10.20 0.73
C ASN A 69 -13.35 11.62 0.15
N GLU A 70 -13.64 12.60 0.99
CA GLU A 70 -13.79 14.00 0.58
C GLU A 70 -12.43 14.70 0.47
N ILE A 71 -11.55 14.53 1.47
CA ILE A 71 -10.27 15.23 1.50
C ILE A 71 -9.18 14.56 0.65
N LYS A 72 -9.33 13.28 0.32
CA LYS A 72 -8.43 12.48 -0.53
C LYS A 72 -6.95 12.75 -0.25
N PRO A 73 -6.46 12.46 0.95
CA PRO A 73 -5.10 12.81 1.33
C PRO A 73 -4.10 11.93 0.57
N ASP A 74 -2.99 12.52 0.13
CA ASP A 74 -1.84 11.75 -0.35
C ASP A 74 -1.16 11.00 0.80
N SER A 75 -0.34 10.02 0.46
CA SER A 75 0.33 9.15 1.44
C SER A 75 1.21 9.94 2.43
N MET A 76 1.91 10.98 1.98
CA MET A 76 2.78 11.78 2.84
C MET A 76 1.98 12.56 3.88
N ARG A 77 0.85 13.13 3.50
CA ARG A 77 -0.05 13.81 4.46
C ARG A 77 -0.57 12.86 5.51
N VAL A 78 -0.91 11.62 5.13
CA VAL A 78 -1.35 10.60 6.09
C VAL A 78 -0.21 10.21 7.03
N ILE A 79 1.00 9.97 6.52
CA ILE A 79 2.18 9.65 7.35
C ILE A 79 2.40 10.74 8.40
N VAL A 80 2.45 12.01 8.00
CA VAL A 80 2.68 13.14 8.91
C VAL A 80 1.57 13.25 9.96
N ALA A 81 0.30 13.11 9.55
CA ALA A 81 -0.84 13.20 10.46
C ALA A 81 -0.87 12.05 11.47
N VAL A 82 -0.61 10.82 11.03
CA VAL A 82 -0.60 9.64 11.90
C VAL A 82 0.61 9.66 12.85
N THR A 83 1.77 10.06 12.36
CA THR A 83 2.98 10.15 13.20
C THR A 83 2.82 11.18 14.31
N ASN A 84 2.42 12.41 13.96
CA ASN A 84 2.45 13.55 14.88
C ASN A 84 1.11 13.83 15.57
N GLY A 85 0.00 13.32 15.02
CA GLY A 85 -1.34 13.75 15.42
C GLY A 85 -1.71 15.14 14.89
N ILE A 86 -3.00 15.47 14.91
CA ILE A 86 -3.52 16.81 14.55
C ILE A 86 -4.73 17.11 15.43
N GLY A 87 -4.66 18.16 16.23
CA GLY A 87 -5.78 18.54 17.10
C GLY A 87 -6.18 17.41 18.04
N VAL A 88 -7.41 16.91 17.93
CA VAL A 88 -7.92 15.78 18.75
C VAL A 88 -7.44 14.42 18.27
N MET A 89 -6.90 14.31 17.04
CA MET A 89 -6.31 13.09 16.54
C MET A 89 -4.99 12.82 17.25
N PRO A 90 -4.85 11.70 17.96
CA PRO A 90 -3.61 11.41 18.70
C PRO A 90 -2.44 11.09 17.75
N ALA A 91 -1.23 11.27 18.24
CA ALA A 91 -0.02 10.77 17.61
C ALA A 91 0.07 9.24 17.80
N PHE A 92 0.41 8.53 16.73
CA PHE A 92 0.60 7.08 16.76
C PHE A 92 2.08 6.66 16.74
N GLU A 93 3.01 7.62 16.72
CA GLU A 93 4.43 7.33 16.90
C GLU A 93 4.65 6.59 18.23
N GLY A 94 5.38 5.48 18.19
CA GLY A 94 5.58 4.60 19.34
C GLY A 94 4.44 3.60 19.63
N GLN A 95 3.24 3.79 19.04
CA GLN A 95 2.13 2.83 19.08
C GLN A 95 2.11 1.97 17.81
N LEU A 96 2.37 2.58 16.67
CA LEU A 96 2.57 1.93 15.38
C LEU A 96 4.04 2.05 14.98
N SER A 97 4.58 1.00 14.39
CA SER A 97 5.90 1.07 13.76
C SER A 97 5.87 1.95 12.50
N SER A 98 7.03 2.41 12.03
CA SER A 98 7.12 3.17 10.78
C SER A 98 6.54 2.42 9.58
N LEU A 99 6.76 1.11 9.49
CA LEU A 99 6.19 0.27 8.44
C LEU A 99 4.66 0.17 8.51
N GLU A 100 4.09 0.13 9.71
CA GLU A 100 2.65 0.14 9.91
C GLU A 100 2.03 1.51 9.55
N ILE A 101 2.72 2.60 9.87
CA ILE A 101 2.30 3.95 9.46
C ILE A 101 2.33 4.09 7.94
N GLU A 102 3.37 3.58 7.28
CA GLU A 102 3.45 3.56 5.82
C GLU A 102 2.35 2.68 5.20
N ALA A 103 2.05 1.53 5.79
CA ALA A 103 1.00 0.64 5.31
C ALA A 103 -0.39 1.29 5.39
N VAL A 104 -0.75 1.90 6.53
CA VAL A 104 -2.04 2.59 6.66
C VAL A 104 -2.12 3.83 5.77
N ALA A 105 -1.01 4.53 5.54
CA ALA A 105 -0.95 5.67 4.63
C ALA A 105 -1.17 5.24 3.17
N LYS A 106 -0.55 4.14 2.74
CA LYS A 106 -0.81 3.53 1.45
C LYS A 106 -2.28 3.16 1.28
N TYR A 107 -2.85 2.47 2.25
CA TYR A 107 -4.26 2.08 2.24
C TYR A 107 -5.19 3.29 2.07
N VAL A 108 -5.05 4.30 2.91
CA VAL A 108 -5.91 5.49 2.87
C VAL A 108 -5.77 6.24 1.55
N SER A 109 -4.54 6.50 1.11
CA SER A 109 -4.33 7.26 -0.13
C SER A 109 -4.83 6.53 -1.38
N GLU A 110 -4.64 5.22 -1.48
CA GLU A 110 -5.10 4.44 -2.63
C GLU A 110 -6.62 4.21 -2.62
N SER A 111 -7.22 3.92 -1.47
CA SER A 111 -8.68 3.73 -1.36
C SER A 111 -9.50 5.00 -1.61
N THR A 112 -8.91 6.17 -1.46
CA THR A 112 -9.58 7.46 -1.70
C THR A 112 -9.31 8.05 -3.10
N SER A 113 -8.36 7.52 -3.83
CA SER A 113 -8.00 7.98 -5.19
C SER A 113 -8.79 7.33 -6.32
N GLN A 114 -9.63 6.36 -5.99
CA GLN A 114 -10.50 5.65 -6.96
C GLN A 114 -11.74 6.47 -7.32
#